data_21e9b3bb6e09446da5427a78bcd9fe77
#
_entry.id   21e9b3bb6e09446da5427a78bcd9fe77
#
_cell.length_a   1.000
_cell.length_b   1.000
_cell.length_c   1.000
_cell.angle_alpha   90.00
_cell.angle_beta   90.00
_cell.angle_gamma   90.00
#
_symmetry.space_group_name_H-M   'P 1'
#
loop_
_entity.id
_entity.type
_entity.pdbx_description
1 polymer ?
#
loop_
_entity_poly.entity_id
_entity_poly.type
_entity_poly.pdbx_seq_one_letter_code
_entity_poly.pdbx_strand_id
1 'polypeptide(L)'
;MAGRLELSPARRRWLRQASLPALGAFLGGTGLARLAGAAEGGAAPLPAKARVLVVGGGYGGATVARYLRLFSGGRVEVVLVEPDAAFVSCPLSNLVLGGHAALAELTRGYGTLEARHGVRLVRDTVARIDPAGQTATLASGAVIAWDRLVLSPGVEMLWSEVEGLQDAQQQGRVLQAWKAGAETAALRRQLGAMPDGGTFAIAVPELPYRCPPGPYERACQVASYFKAAKPRSKVLVLDANDDVTSKPALFKRAWVELYPGMVEYRSGHKAVAVDTTGSAGGAAGGVVRFEVQDDVRADVLNVLPPMRAGAIAVATGLANANARWCHVDFLSFESTAARGIHVLGDAVQSAPAMPKSGHMANGHAKVAAAAIFARLAGWTLDSQPVLTNTCYSFVDATRVVHVASVHAYDAAEKTFRTVPGSGGLSGAPNAREGEIAWHWARTTWADMLG
;
A
#
# COMPACT_ATOMS: atom_id res chain seq x y z
N MET A 1 40.42 -26.55 14.45
CA MET A 1 39.88 -27.09 15.71
C MET A 1 38.56 -26.34 15.95
N ALA A 2 37.41 -26.96 15.68
CA ALA A 2 36.10 -26.37 15.85
C ALA A 2 35.56 -26.79 17.23
N GLY A 3 35.55 -25.85 18.19
CA GLY A 3 35.00 -26.08 19.53
C GLY A 3 33.48 -26.17 19.49
N ARG A 4 32.92 -27.31 19.86
CA ARG A 4 31.47 -27.48 20.11
C ARG A 4 31.11 -26.69 21.37
N LEU A 5 30.24 -25.70 21.23
CA LEU A 5 29.59 -25.01 22.35
C LEU A 5 28.55 -25.97 22.98
N GLU A 6 28.90 -26.60 24.09
CA GLU A 6 27.95 -27.37 24.89
C GLU A 6 27.08 -26.43 25.72
N LEU A 7 25.76 -26.46 25.51
CA LEU A 7 24.79 -25.71 26.29
C LEU A 7 24.60 -26.34 27.66
N SER A 8 24.59 -25.52 28.71
CA SER A 8 24.40 -25.94 30.08
C SER A 8 23.03 -26.64 30.31
N PRO A 9 22.92 -27.57 31.31
CA PRO A 9 21.67 -28.26 31.56
C PRO A 9 20.47 -27.35 31.87
N ALA A 10 20.70 -26.17 32.43
CA ALA A 10 19.65 -25.16 32.70
C ALA A 10 19.12 -24.56 31.40
N ARG A 11 19.99 -24.26 30.40
CA ARG A 11 19.58 -23.77 29.07
C ARG A 11 18.85 -24.85 28.25
N ARG A 12 19.19 -26.12 28.38
CA ARG A 12 18.46 -27.22 27.76
C ARG A 12 17.07 -27.42 28.35
N ARG A 13 16.91 -27.19 29.65
CA ARG A 13 15.60 -27.27 30.35
C ARG A 13 14.70 -26.09 29.95
N TRP A 14 15.26 -24.88 29.83
CA TRP A 14 14.54 -23.68 29.36
C TRP A 14 14.07 -23.81 27.92
N LEU A 15 14.89 -24.31 27.02
CA LEU A 15 14.52 -24.56 25.61
C LEU A 15 13.44 -25.66 25.46
N ARG A 16 13.37 -26.63 26.38
CA ARG A 16 12.30 -27.64 26.40
C ARG A 16 10.99 -27.13 27.01
N GLN A 17 11.03 -26.13 27.84
CA GLN A 17 9.82 -25.51 28.44
C GLN A 17 9.29 -24.34 27.60
N ALA A 18 10.12 -23.69 26.76
CA ALA A 18 9.72 -22.64 25.85
C ALA A 18 9.11 -23.16 24.52
N SER A 19 9.07 -24.46 24.30
CA SER A 19 8.73 -25.05 23.02
C SER A 19 7.30 -25.61 22.92
N LEU A 20 6.30 -25.20 23.71
CA LEU A 20 4.93 -25.70 23.53
C LEU A 20 3.72 -24.89 24.06
N PRO A 21 3.70 -23.60 24.36
CA PRO A 21 2.45 -22.89 23.99
C PRO A 21 2.59 -21.52 23.33
N ALA A 22 3.78 -21.00 23.10
CA ALA A 22 3.93 -19.62 22.65
C ALA A 22 3.96 -19.43 21.12
N LEU A 23 4.14 -20.49 20.32
CA LEU A 23 4.13 -20.38 18.85
C LEU A 23 2.73 -20.56 18.23
N GLY A 24 1.75 -21.05 18.98
CA GLY A 24 0.37 -21.22 18.53
C GLY A 24 -0.49 -19.95 18.55
N ALA A 25 -0.08 -18.92 19.27
CA ALA A 25 -0.90 -17.71 19.48
C ALA A 25 -0.57 -16.53 18.55
N PHE A 26 0.50 -16.60 17.77
CA PHE A 26 0.95 -15.49 16.89
C PHE A 26 0.80 -15.73 15.37
N LEU A 27 0.44 -16.93 14.97
CA LEU A 27 -0.04 -17.18 13.61
C LEU A 27 -1.55 -17.23 13.71
N GLY A 28 -2.27 -16.26 13.18
CA GLY A 28 -3.73 -16.10 13.20
C GLY A 28 -4.55 -17.40 12.99
N GLY A 29 -4.41 -18.34 13.91
CA GLY A 29 -4.95 -19.70 13.82
C GLY A 29 -6.43 -19.83 14.17
N THR A 30 -7.11 -18.77 14.61
CA THR A 30 -8.54 -18.88 14.98
C THR A 30 -9.49 -18.93 13.77
N GLY A 31 -9.12 -18.32 12.65
CA GLY A 31 -9.94 -18.39 11.43
C GLY A 31 -9.84 -19.73 10.70
N LEU A 32 -8.65 -20.31 10.61
CA LEU A 32 -8.45 -21.62 9.94
C LEU A 32 -8.98 -22.81 10.78
N ALA A 33 -8.85 -22.78 12.10
CA ALA A 33 -9.39 -23.82 12.97
C ALA A 33 -10.93 -23.83 13.00
N ARG A 34 -11.59 -22.66 12.84
CA ARG A 34 -13.05 -22.58 12.73
C ARG A 34 -13.58 -23.00 11.36
N LEU A 35 -12.79 -22.84 10.29
CA LEU A 35 -13.14 -23.41 8.97
C LEU A 35 -13.11 -24.94 8.99
N ALA A 36 -12.26 -25.58 9.80
CA ALA A 36 -12.22 -27.04 9.97
C ALA A 36 -13.41 -27.57 10.80
N GLY A 37 -13.90 -26.80 11.78
CA GLY A 37 -15.06 -27.19 12.60
C GLY A 37 -16.44 -27.04 11.92
N ALA A 38 -16.52 -26.26 10.84
CA ALA A 38 -17.75 -26.12 10.04
C ALA A 38 -17.99 -27.29 9.05
N ALA A 39 -17.10 -28.25 9.00
CA ALA A 39 -17.17 -29.36 8.01
C ALA A 39 -18.16 -30.49 8.37
N GLU A 40 -18.83 -30.45 9.50
CA GLU A 40 -19.83 -31.49 9.90
C GLU A 40 -21.25 -31.25 9.40
N GLY A 41 -21.56 -30.08 8.85
CA GLY A 41 -22.78 -29.85 8.11
C GLY A 41 -22.49 -29.95 6.62
N GLY A 42 -23.00 -30.95 5.93
CA GLY A 42 -22.74 -31.23 4.51
C GLY A 42 -22.77 -29.96 3.64
N ALA A 43 -21.61 -29.38 3.42
CA ALA A 43 -21.44 -28.18 2.61
C ALA A 43 -21.86 -28.49 1.16
N ALA A 44 -22.71 -27.66 0.57
CA ALA A 44 -23.06 -27.76 -0.83
C ALA A 44 -21.76 -27.82 -1.67
N PRO A 45 -21.69 -28.68 -2.68
CA PRO A 45 -20.53 -28.74 -3.55
C PRO A 45 -20.34 -27.34 -4.19
N LEU A 46 -19.09 -26.90 -4.30
CA LEU A 46 -18.77 -25.68 -5.06
C LEU A 46 -19.41 -25.78 -6.45
N PRO A 47 -19.98 -24.68 -6.98
CA PRO A 47 -20.43 -24.66 -8.36
C PRO A 47 -19.34 -25.20 -9.28
N ALA A 48 -19.68 -26.12 -10.15
CA ALA A 48 -18.73 -26.63 -11.13
C ALA A 48 -18.25 -25.43 -11.97
N LYS A 49 -16.96 -25.13 -11.88
CA LYS A 49 -16.27 -24.05 -12.62
C LYS A 49 -16.62 -22.60 -12.18
N ALA A 50 -16.81 -22.34 -10.87
CA ALA A 50 -16.91 -20.94 -10.40
C ALA A 50 -15.66 -20.14 -10.81
N ARG A 51 -15.89 -19.00 -11.46
CA ARG A 51 -14.81 -18.08 -11.92
C ARG A 51 -14.82 -16.80 -11.10
N VAL A 52 -13.65 -16.45 -10.56
CA VAL A 52 -13.41 -15.16 -9.93
C VAL A 52 -12.47 -14.34 -10.83
N LEU A 53 -12.97 -13.18 -11.26
CA LEU A 53 -12.16 -12.19 -11.97
C LEU A 53 -11.54 -11.24 -10.97
N VAL A 54 -10.22 -11.10 -10.98
CA VAL A 54 -9.47 -10.16 -10.14
C VAL A 54 -8.88 -9.07 -11.04
N VAL A 55 -9.13 -7.81 -10.72
CA VAL A 55 -8.67 -6.64 -11.47
C VAL A 55 -7.65 -5.87 -10.65
N GLY A 56 -6.42 -5.82 -11.14
CA GLY A 56 -5.26 -5.19 -10.49
C GLY A 56 -4.43 -6.19 -9.68
N GLY A 57 -3.13 -6.26 -9.96
CA GLY A 57 -2.15 -7.20 -9.38
C GLY A 57 -1.31 -6.65 -8.23
N GLY A 58 -1.74 -5.56 -7.57
CA GLY A 58 -1.08 -5.00 -6.40
C GLY A 58 -1.20 -5.86 -5.14
N TYR A 59 -0.89 -5.28 -3.96
CA TYR A 59 -0.93 -5.96 -2.67
C TYR A 59 -2.26 -6.69 -2.39
N GLY A 60 -3.41 -6.08 -2.75
CA GLY A 60 -4.72 -6.71 -2.57
C GLY A 60 -4.99 -7.79 -3.60
N GLY A 61 -4.88 -7.45 -4.90
CA GLY A 61 -5.32 -8.35 -5.97
C GLY A 61 -4.45 -9.60 -6.11
N ALA A 62 -3.13 -9.49 -6.05
CA ALA A 62 -2.25 -10.67 -6.08
C ALA A 62 -2.51 -11.59 -4.88
N THR A 63 -2.70 -11.01 -3.67
CA THR A 63 -3.02 -11.79 -2.47
C THR A 63 -4.36 -12.52 -2.62
N VAL A 64 -5.44 -11.83 -3.02
CA VAL A 64 -6.75 -12.48 -3.13
C VAL A 64 -6.75 -13.57 -4.20
N ALA A 65 -6.06 -13.34 -5.32
CA ALA A 65 -5.94 -14.33 -6.39
C ALA A 65 -5.28 -15.63 -5.88
N ARG A 66 -4.17 -15.51 -5.15
CA ARG A 66 -3.51 -16.66 -4.53
C ARG A 66 -4.39 -17.35 -3.49
N TYR A 67 -4.98 -16.59 -2.55
CA TYR A 67 -5.73 -17.16 -1.44
C TYR A 67 -7.03 -17.83 -1.88
N LEU A 68 -7.70 -17.35 -2.94
CA LEU A 68 -8.83 -18.05 -3.55
C LEU A 68 -8.42 -19.43 -4.10
N ARG A 69 -7.26 -19.53 -4.75
CA ARG A 69 -6.73 -20.82 -5.21
C ARG A 69 -6.37 -21.74 -4.03
N LEU A 70 -5.76 -21.22 -2.98
CA LEU A 70 -5.40 -21.97 -1.77
C LEU A 70 -6.64 -22.49 -1.04
N PHE A 71 -7.60 -21.61 -0.69
CA PHE A 71 -8.80 -21.99 0.06
C PHE A 71 -9.70 -22.95 -0.71
N SER A 72 -9.78 -22.80 -2.02
CA SER A 72 -10.57 -23.69 -2.86
C SER A 72 -9.88 -25.01 -3.20
N GLY A 73 -8.61 -25.23 -2.80
CA GLY A 73 -7.81 -26.37 -3.25
C GLY A 73 -7.67 -26.40 -4.78
N GLY A 74 -7.59 -25.23 -5.41
CA GLY A 74 -7.47 -25.10 -6.87
C GLY A 74 -8.78 -25.25 -7.65
N ARG A 75 -9.94 -25.40 -7.00
CA ARG A 75 -11.24 -25.66 -7.67
C ARG A 75 -11.88 -24.41 -8.28
N VAL A 76 -11.67 -23.23 -7.69
CA VAL A 76 -12.15 -21.95 -8.24
C VAL A 76 -11.18 -21.50 -9.35
N GLU A 77 -11.71 -21.20 -10.55
CA GLU A 77 -10.94 -20.53 -11.60
C GLU A 77 -10.69 -19.08 -11.20
N VAL A 78 -9.42 -18.66 -11.17
CA VAL A 78 -9.05 -17.29 -10.87
C VAL A 78 -8.34 -16.69 -12.07
N VAL A 79 -8.89 -15.58 -12.59
CA VAL A 79 -8.31 -14.79 -13.67
C VAL A 79 -7.85 -13.46 -13.09
N LEU A 80 -6.56 -13.17 -13.16
CA LEU A 80 -5.98 -11.89 -12.74
C LEU A 80 -5.67 -11.04 -13.97
N VAL A 81 -6.34 -9.88 -14.09
CA VAL A 81 -6.04 -8.89 -15.13
C VAL A 81 -5.15 -7.82 -14.56
N GLU A 82 -3.93 -7.70 -15.11
CA GLU A 82 -2.92 -6.73 -14.70
C GLU A 82 -2.09 -6.30 -15.91
N PRO A 83 -2.05 -5.00 -16.25
CA PRO A 83 -1.29 -4.53 -17.41
C PRO A 83 0.24 -4.57 -17.20
N ASP A 84 0.72 -4.34 -15.98
CA ASP A 84 2.14 -4.24 -15.70
C ASP A 84 2.80 -5.64 -15.75
N ALA A 85 3.98 -5.74 -16.37
CA ALA A 85 4.71 -7.00 -16.50
C ALA A 85 5.22 -7.54 -15.15
N ALA A 86 5.40 -6.67 -14.18
CA ALA A 86 5.86 -7.01 -12.86
C ALA A 86 5.25 -6.09 -11.80
N PHE A 87 5.07 -6.62 -10.62
CA PHE A 87 4.74 -5.86 -9.43
C PHE A 87 5.96 -5.06 -8.97
N VAL A 88 5.75 -3.77 -8.65
CA VAL A 88 6.75 -2.92 -8.01
C VAL A 88 6.19 -2.43 -6.68
N SER A 89 6.92 -2.70 -5.60
CA SER A 89 6.48 -2.32 -4.26
C SER A 89 6.55 -0.82 -4.02
N CYS A 90 5.43 -0.18 -3.67
CA CYS A 90 5.41 1.21 -3.20
C CYS A 90 6.01 1.35 -1.78
N PRO A 91 5.67 0.51 -0.78
CA PRO A 91 6.48 0.40 0.42
C PRO A 91 7.95 0.15 0.08
N LEU A 92 8.86 0.84 0.78
CA LEU A 92 10.30 0.87 0.56
C LEU A 92 10.78 1.67 -0.68
N SER A 93 9.90 2.14 -1.57
CA SER A 93 10.33 2.85 -2.78
C SER A 93 11.02 4.20 -2.50
N ASN A 94 10.79 4.78 -1.33
CA ASN A 94 11.52 5.98 -0.90
C ASN A 94 13.04 5.72 -0.70
N LEU A 95 13.45 4.47 -0.38
CA LEU A 95 14.86 4.09 -0.31
C LEU A 95 15.58 4.28 -1.66
N VAL A 96 14.86 4.15 -2.78
CA VAL A 96 15.43 4.42 -4.11
C VAL A 96 15.78 5.90 -4.26
N LEU A 97 14.93 6.79 -3.74
CA LEU A 97 15.20 8.24 -3.74
C LEU A 97 16.41 8.61 -2.88
N GLY A 98 16.57 7.94 -1.74
CA GLY A 98 17.76 8.05 -0.88
C GLY A 98 19.04 7.46 -1.49
N GLY A 99 18.91 6.62 -2.53
CA GLY A 99 20.04 5.87 -3.10
C GLY A 99 20.43 4.64 -2.26
N HIS A 100 19.52 4.17 -1.39
CA HIS A 100 19.75 3.06 -0.45
C HIS A 100 19.18 1.72 -0.93
N ALA A 101 18.44 1.73 -2.04
CA ALA A 101 17.96 0.52 -2.74
C ALA A 101 17.87 0.77 -4.24
N ALA A 102 17.98 -0.30 -5.04
CA ALA A 102 17.66 -0.28 -6.44
C ALA A 102 16.18 -0.63 -6.67
N LEU A 103 15.55 -0.05 -7.72
CA LEU A 103 14.16 -0.36 -8.06
C LEU A 103 13.95 -1.86 -8.35
N ALA A 104 14.96 -2.54 -8.90
CA ALA A 104 14.94 -3.97 -9.16
C ALA A 104 14.77 -4.81 -7.87
N GLU A 105 15.30 -4.34 -6.73
CA GLU A 105 15.14 -5.01 -5.44
C GLU A 105 13.69 -4.99 -4.93
N LEU A 106 12.87 -4.07 -5.45
CA LEU A 106 11.46 -3.89 -5.10
C LEU A 106 10.52 -4.50 -6.14
N THR A 107 11.07 -5.09 -7.21
CA THR A 107 10.32 -5.63 -8.34
C THR A 107 10.17 -7.15 -8.23
N ARG A 108 8.97 -7.66 -8.49
CA ARG A 108 8.64 -9.10 -8.45
C ARG A 108 7.77 -9.49 -9.63
N GLY A 109 8.05 -10.65 -10.23
CA GLY A 109 7.22 -11.22 -11.29
C GLY A 109 5.98 -11.94 -10.75
N TYR A 110 5.00 -12.15 -11.61
CA TYR A 110 3.77 -12.90 -11.31
C TYR A 110 3.85 -14.39 -11.66
N GLY A 111 4.97 -14.84 -12.24
CA GLY A 111 5.09 -16.21 -12.80
C GLY A 111 4.80 -17.33 -11.81
N THR A 112 5.07 -17.13 -10.52
CA THR A 112 4.78 -18.16 -9.51
C THR A 112 3.27 -18.30 -9.26
N LEU A 113 2.48 -17.21 -9.36
CA LEU A 113 1.02 -17.27 -9.28
C LEU A 113 0.43 -18.16 -10.38
N GLU A 114 1.00 -18.10 -11.59
CA GLU A 114 0.59 -18.99 -12.71
C GLU A 114 1.08 -20.41 -12.48
N ALA A 115 2.39 -20.59 -12.29
CA ALA A 115 3.02 -21.90 -12.31
C ALA A 115 2.66 -22.78 -11.11
N ARG A 116 2.57 -22.20 -9.90
CA ARG A 116 2.31 -22.96 -8.67
C ARG A 116 0.87 -22.90 -8.20
N HIS A 117 0.19 -21.78 -8.44
CA HIS A 117 -1.17 -21.58 -7.92
C HIS A 117 -2.24 -21.67 -9.01
N GLY A 118 -1.85 -21.78 -10.28
CA GLY A 118 -2.79 -21.91 -11.41
C GLY A 118 -3.70 -20.70 -11.58
N VAL A 119 -3.22 -19.49 -11.21
CA VAL A 119 -3.89 -18.24 -11.52
C VAL A 119 -3.68 -17.93 -13.00
N ARG A 120 -4.75 -17.71 -13.75
CA ARG A 120 -4.63 -17.27 -15.15
C ARG A 120 -4.34 -15.77 -15.19
N LEU A 121 -3.14 -15.39 -15.60
CA LEU A 121 -2.73 -14.00 -15.76
C LEU A 121 -3.10 -13.49 -17.16
N VAL A 122 -3.77 -12.35 -17.22
CA VAL A 122 -4.11 -11.63 -18.46
C VAL A 122 -3.43 -10.27 -18.43
N ARG A 123 -2.49 -10.06 -19.36
CA ARG A 123 -1.73 -8.81 -19.52
C ARG A 123 -2.55 -7.81 -20.30
N ASP A 124 -3.49 -7.14 -19.61
CA ASP A 124 -4.38 -6.17 -20.24
C ASP A 124 -4.95 -5.23 -19.15
N THR A 125 -5.67 -4.22 -19.59
CA THR A 125 -6.40 -3.28 -18.74
C THR A 125 -7.91 -3.55 -18.87
N VAL A 126 -8.63 -3.54 -17.74
CA VAL A 126 -10.09 -3.57 -17.77
C VAL A 126 -10.61 -2.17 -18.11
N ALA A 127 -11.24 -2.06 -19.28
CA ALA A 127 -11.79 -0.80 -19.79
C ALA A 127 -13.21 -0.53 -19.26
N ARG A 128 -14.02 -1.58 -19.08
CA ARG A 128 -15.41 -1.46 -18.60
C ARG A 128 -15.82 -2.70 -17.81
N ILE A 129 -16.60 -2.49 -16.76
CA ILE A 129 -17.29 -3.55 -16.00
C ILE A 129 -18.78 -3.35 -16.18
N ASP A 130 -19.48 -4.43 -16.49
CA ASP A 130 -20.94 -4.52 -16.51
C ASP A 130 -21.41 -5.39 -15.32
N PRO A 131 -21.85 -4.77 -14.20
CA PRO A 131 -22.30 -5.52 -13.04
C PRO A 131 -23.55 -6.38 -13.30
N ALA A 132 -24.46 -5.92 -14.14
CA ALA A 132 -25.71 -6.63 -14.44
C ALA A 132 -25.48 -7.85 -15.35
N GLY A 133 -24.64 -7.68 -16.38
CA GLY A 133 -24.24 -8.75 -17.28
C GLY A 133 -23.14 -9.65 -16.73
N GLN A 134 -22.59 -9.35 -15.56
CA GLN A 134 -21.44 -10.04 -14.94
C GLN A 134 -20.27 -10.25 -15.92
N THR A 135 -19.92 -9.18 -16.66
CA THR A 135 -18.84 -9.19 -17.65
C THR A 135 -17.89 -8.01 -17.44
N ALA A 136 -16.63 -8.20 -17.84
CA ALA A 136 -15.64 -7.14 -17.94
C ALA A 136 -15.07 -7.12 -19.35
N THR A 137 -15.03 -5.93 -19.97
CA THR A 137 -14.42 -5.70 -21.28
C THR A 137 -13.00 -5.17 -21.07
N LEU A 138 -12.04 -5.79 -21.72
CA LEU A 138 -10.64 -5.40 -21.70
C LEU A 138 -10.35 -4.32 -22.76
N ALA A 139 -9.22 -3.63 -22.63
CA ALA A 139 -8.78 -2.65 -23.62
C ALA A 139 -8.53 -3.28 -25.00
N SER A 140 -8.13 -4.55 -25.06
CA SER A 140 -8.03 -5.34 -26.31
C SER A 140 -9.39 -5.65 -26.97
N GLY A 141 -10.51 -5.38 -26.31
CA GLY A 141 -11.86 -5.75 -26.76
C GLY A 141 -12.31 -7.13 -26.28
N ALA A 142 -11.45 -7.94 -25.65
CA ALA A 142 -11.84 -9.23 -25.10
C ALA A 142 -12.82 -9.05 -23.94
N VAL A 143 -13.75 -10.00 -23.78
CA VAL A 143 -14.77 -9.99 -22.73
C VAL A 143 -14.56 -11.20 -21.81
N ILE A 144 -14.54 -10.95 -20.50
CA ILE A 144 -14.43 -12.00 -19.47
C ILE A 144 -15.68 -11.99 -18.61
N ALA A 145 -16.40 -13.12 -18.62
CA ALA A 145 -17.52 -13.34 -17.70
C ALA A 145 -17.01 -13.84 -16.34
N TRP A 146 -17.75 -13.52 -15.27
CA TRP A 146 -17.37 -13.85 -13.89
C TRP A 146 -18.57 -14.17 -13.01
N ASP A 147 -18.39 -15.04 -12.01
CA ASP A 147 -19.38 -15.30 -10.94
C ASP A 147 -19.16 -14.36 -9.75
N ARG A 148 -17.91 -13.97 -9.52
CA ARG A 148 -17.51 -12.92 -8.57
C ARG A 148 -16.38 -12.08 -9.17
N LEU A 149 -16.41 -10.79 -8.88
CA LEU A 149 -15.36 -9.87 -9.30
C LEU A 149 -14.69 -9.28 -8.06
N VAL A 150 -13.36 -9.24 -8.08
CA VAL A 150 -12.56 -8.53 -7.08
C VAL A 150 -11.88 -7.36 -7.75
N LEU A 151 -12.15 -6.15 -7.28
CA LEU A 151 -11.57 -4.92 -7.78
C LEU A 151 -10.53 -4.37 -6.77
N SER A 152 -9.27 -4.36 -7.16
CA SER A 152 -8.14 -3.83 -6.37
C SER A 152 -7.37 -2.77 -7.16
N PRO A 153 -8.01 -1.66 -7.55
CA PRO A 153 -7.47 -0.72 -8.54
C PRO A 153 -6.51 0.30 -7.92
N GLY A 154 -6.34 0.25 -6.58
CA GLY A 154 -5.58 1.26 -5.85
C GLY A 154 -6.24 2.63 -5.90
N VAL A 155 -5.43 3.68 -6.05
CA VAL A 155 -5.88 5.07 -6.12
C VAL A 155 -5.61 5.69 -7.49
N GLU A 156 -6.47 6.63 -7.86
CA GLU A 156 -6.29 7.57 -8.95
C GLU A 156 -5.86 8.93 -8.39
N MET A 157 -4.95 9.59 -9.09
CA MET A 157 -4.52 10.95 -8.79
C MET A 157 -5.47 11.96 -9.42
N LEU A 158 -5.95 12.92 -8.65
CA LEU A 158 -6.85 13.99 -9.11
C LEU A 158 -6.03 15.17 -9.64
N TRP A 159 -5.44 14.98 -10.83
CA TRP A 159 -4.54 15.94 -11.46
C TRP A 159 -5.15 17.32 -11.66
N SER A 160 -6.45 17.38 -11.99
CA SER A 160 -7.18 18.63 -12.24
C SER A 160 -7.42 19.49 -10.97
N GLU A 161 -7.19 18.91 -9.79
CA GLU A 161 -7.32 19.69 -8.53
C GLU A 161 -6.08 20.56 -8.24
N VAL A 162 -4.99 20.40 -9.05
CA VAL A 162 -3.81 21.27 -8.98
C VAL A 162 -3.51 21.77 -10.40
N GLU A 163 -3.79 23.02 -10.66
CA GLU A 163 -3.63 23.63 -12.00
C GLU A 163 -2.20 23.49 -12.53
N GLY A 164 -2.03 23.15 -13.79
CA GLY A 164 -0.73 22.97 -14.45
C GLY A 164 0.04 21.71 -14.06
N LEU A 165 -0.40 20.97 -13.03
CA LEU A 165 0.34 19.80 -12.53
C LEU A 165 0.37 18.66 -13.55
N GLN A 166 -0.73 18.39 -14.25
CA GLN A 166 -0.81 17.31 -15.23
C GLN A 166 0.17 17.53 -16.38
N ASP A 167 0.20 18.75 -16.91
CA ASP A 167 1.12 19.11 -18.02
C ASP A 167 2.58 19.06 -17.54
N ALA A 168 2.87 19.58 -16.35
CA ALA A 168 4.20 19.54 -15.76
C ALA A 168 4.70 18.10 -15.52
N GLN A 169 3.80 17.19 -15.13
CA GLN A 169 4.09 15.76 -14.94
C GLN A 169 4.34 15.07 -16.28
N GLN A 170 3.48 15.29 -17.30
CA GLN A 170 3.66 14.73 -18.64
C GLN A 170 4.98 15.18 -19.28
N GLN A 171 5.41 16.40 -19.02
CA GLN A 171 6.70 16.93 -19.45
C GLN A 171 7.89 16.41 -18.61
N GLY A 172 7.62 15.62 -17.55
CA GLY A 172 8.65 15.10 -16.64
C GLY A 172 9.31 16.17 -15.76
N ARG A 173 8.72 17.36 -15.64
CA ARG A 173 9.27 18.48 -14.82
C ARG A 173 8.92 18.38 -13.37
N VAL A 174 7.66 18.01 -13.06
CA VAL A 174 7.15 17.78 -11.71
C VAL A 174 6.62 16.36 -11.62
N LEU A 175 7.14 15.58 -10.69
CA LEU A 175 6.84 14.17 -10.58
C LEU A 175 6.14 13.86 -9.25
N GLN A 176 5.15 12.97 -9.27
CA GLN A 176 4.54 12.47 -8.05
C GLN A 176 5.33 11.30 -7.46
N ALA A 177 5.86 10.37 -8.29
CA ALA A 177 6.59 9.18 -7.89
C ALA A 177 5.95 8.42 -6.70
N TRP A 178 4.61 8.48 -6.60
CA TRP A 178 3.84 7.87 -5.51
C TRP A 178 3.40 6.46 -5.87
N LYS A 179 3.17 6.20 -7.15
CA LYS A 179 3.15 4.85 -7.71
C LYS A 179 4.60 4.48 -8.06
N ALA A 180 5.16 3.48 -7.39
CA ALA A 180 6.54 3.07 -7.62
C ALA A 180 6.75 2.54 -9.04
N GLY A 181 7.87 2.89 -9.65
CA GLY A 181 8.20 2.50 -11.03
C GLY A 181 9.16 3.45 -11.70
N ALA A 182 8.99 3.65 -13.01
CA ALA A 182 9.85 4.50 -13.83
C ALA A 182 9.95 5.94 -13.31
N GLU A 183 8.84 6.49 -12.79
CA GLU A 183 8.80 7.85 -12.25
C GLU A 183 9.60 7.99 -10.94
N THR A 184 9.70 6.92 -10.12
CA THR A 184 10.60 6.91 -8.95
C THR A 184 12.06 7.05 -9.38
N ALA A 185 12.46 6.31 -10.42
CA ALA A 185 13.81 6.43 -10.99
C ALA A 185 14.04 7.81 -11.64
N ALA A 186 13.00 8.39 -12.27
CA ALA A 186 13.08 9.74 -12.84
C ALA A 186 13.27 10.80 -11.76
N LEU A 187 12.51 10.77 -10.67
CA LEU A 187 12.67 11.68 -9.54
C LEU A 187 14.06 11.54 -8.90
N ARG A 188 14.58 10.30 -8.77
CA ARG A 188 15.95 10.08 -8.31
C ARG A 188 16.98 10.75 -9.22
N ARG A 189 16.78 10.71 -10.56
CA ARG A 189 17.68 11.41 -11.50
C ARG A 189 17.58 12.92 -11.35
N GLN A 190 16.39 13.50 -11.15
CA GLN A 190 16.23 14.93 -10.88
C GLN A 190 16.99 15.35 -9.62
N LEU A 191 16.87 14.59 -8.52
CA LEU A 191 17.64 14.82 -7.29
C LEU A 191 19.18 14.75 -7.54
N GLY A 192 19.60 13.82 -8.38
CA GLY A 192 21.00 13.69 -8.79
C GLY A 192 21.52 14.89 -9.58
N ALA A 193 20.71 15.40 -10.51
CA ALA A 193 21.06 16.52 -11.39
C ALA A 193 20.98 17.90 -10.69
N MET A 194 20.20 18.04 -9.62
CA MET A 194 20.07 19.28 -8.85
C MET A 194 21.46 19.72 -8.29
N PRO A 195 21.83 21.01 -8.36
CA PRO A 195 23.09 21.46 -7.77
C PRO A 195 23.09 21.33 -6.24
N ASP A 196 24.29 21.23 -5.64
CA ASP A 196 24.43 21.37 -4.18
C ASP A 196 24.10 22.80 -3.76
N GLY A 197 23.23 22.95 -2.77
CA GLY A 197 22.60 24.21 -2.37
C GLY A 197 21.19 24.40 -2.96
N GLY A 198 20.75 23.51 -3.86
CA GLY A 198 19.38 23.52 -4.39
C GLY A 198 18.33 23.05 -3.38
N THR A 199 17.08 23.27 -3.73
CA THR A 199 15.91 22.96 -2.89
C THR A 199 15.04 21.87 -3.54
N PHE A 200 14.76 20.82 -2.78
CA PHE A 200 13.70 19.86 -3.06
C PHE A 200 12.46 20.22 -2.24
N ALA A 201 11.29 20.32 -2.87
CA ALA A 201 10.03 20.54 -2.15
C ALA A 201 9.05 19.38 -2.43
N ILE A 202 8.44 18.85 -1.37
CA ILE A 202 7.33 17.93 -1.46
C ILE A 202 6.05 18.61 -0.98
N ALA A 203 5.02 18.67 -1.86
CA ALA A 203 3.68 19.13 -1.49
C ALA A 203 2.81 17.90 -1.15
N VAL A 204 2.24 17.90 0.05
CA VAL A 204 1.45 16.80 0.63
C VAL A 204 -0.03 17.19 0.61
N PRO A 205 -0.94 16.37 0.05
CA PRO A 205 -2.36 16.70 -0.01
C PRO A 205 -3.05 16.51 1.35
N GLU A 206 -4.26 17.05 1.47
CA GLU A 206 -5.14 16.77 2.60
C GLU A 206 -5.50 15.28 2.69
N LEU A 207 -5.65 14.75 3.91
CA LEU A 207 -6.20 13.42 4.15
C LEU A 207 -7.63 13.29 3.58
N PRO A 208 -8.08 12.09 3.19
CA PRO A 208 -7.34 10.83 3.18
C PRO A 208 -6.55 10.61 1.88
N TYR A 209 -5.29 10.17 2.00
CA TYR A 209 -4.46 9.75 0.88
C TYR A 209 -3.75 8.43 1.22
N ARG A 210 -3.20 7.76 0.20
CA ARG A 210 -2.47 6.50 0.37
C ARG A 210 -1.15 6.73 1.10
N CYS A 211 -0.82 5.85 2.08
CA CYS A 211 0.44 5.83 2.81
C CYS A 211 0.69 7.13 3.61
N PRO A 212 -0.10 7.41 4.67
CA PRO A 212 0.03 8.65 5.44
C PRO A 212 1.46 8.99 5.91
N PRO A 213 2.32 8.04 6.36
CA PRO A 213 3.70 8.37 6.73
C PRO A 213 4.66 8.59 5.56
N GLY A 214 4.27 8.23 4.34
CA GLY A 214 5.16 8.19 3.17
C GLY A 214 5.82 9.51 2.79
N PRO A 215 5.14 10.67 2.82
CA PRO A 215 5.75 11.96 2.48
C PRO A 215 6.89 12.33 3.44
N TYR A 216 6.70 12.08 4.72
CA TYR A 216 7.67 12.41 5.77
C TYR A 216 8.87 11.45 5.75
N GLU A 217 8.65 10.17 5.43
CA GLU A 217 9.71 9.21 5.11
C GLU A 217 10.50 9.67 3.89
N ARG A 218 9.80 10.13 2.81
CA ARG A 218 10.46 10.66 1.61
C ARG A 218 11.36 11.83 1.92
N ALA A 219 10.90 12.76 2.75
CA ALA A 219 11.72 13.89 3.23
C ALA A 219 13.00 13.41 3.93
N CYS A 220 12.89 12.39 4.81
CA CYS A 220 14.05 11.78 5.46
C CYS A 220 15.00 11.13 4.45
N GLN A 221 14.49 10.39 3.45
CA GLN A 221 15.31 9.72 2.47
C GLN A 221 16.06 10.71 1.54
N VAL A 222 15.39 11.77 1.12
CA VAL A 222 16.03 12.84 0.33
C VAL A 222 17.06 13.59 1.17
N ALA A 223 16.74 13.90 2.44
CA ALA A 223 17.71 14.52 3.35
C ALA A 223 18.91 13.61 3.64
N SER A 224 18.73 12.30 3.75
CA SER A 224 19.82 11.33 3.89
C SER A 224 20.77 11.39 2.69
N TYR A 225 20.20 11.44 1.49
CA TYR A 225 21.00 11.62 0.27
C TYR A 225 21.72 12.99 0.25
N PHE A 226 21.03 14.07 0.59
CA PHE A 226 21.65 15.41 0.59
C PHE A 226 22.76 15.51 1.62
N LYS A 227 22.57 14.97 2.81
CA LYS A 227 23.62 14.97 3.85
C LYS A 227 24.93 14.35 3.36
N ALA A 228 24.85 13.31 2.52
CA ALA A 228 26.01 12.63 1.97
C ALA A 228 26.60 13.32 0.72
N ALA A 229 25.75 13.82 -0.18
CA ALA A 229 26.15 14.21 -1.52
C ALA A 229 25.95 15.72 -1.83
N LYS A 230 25.07 16.41 -1.09
CA LYS A 230 24.66 17.81 -1.36
C LYS A 230 24.36 18.55 -0.04
N PRO A 231 25.36 18.74 0.84
CA PRO A 231 25.15 19.15 2.25
C PRO A 231 24.57 20.57 2.43
N ARG A 232 24.61 21.41 1.39
CA ARG A 232 24.04 22.77 1.42
C ARG A 232 22.57 22.81 0.99
N SER A 233 22.06 21.68 0.44
CA SER A 233 20.69 21.58 -0.09
C SER A 233 19.65 21.51 1.01
N LYS A 234 18.39 21.85 0.65
CA LYS A 234 17.23 21.90 1.55
C LYS A 234 16.13 20.96 1.09
N VAL A 235 15.37 20.45 2.08
CA VAL A 235 14.14 19.70 1.90
C VAL A 235 13.01 20.48 2.52
N LEU A 236 12.02 20.89 1.72
CA LEU A 236 10.80 21.54 2.19
C LEU A 236 9.66 20.54 2.18
N VAL A 237 8.98 20.36 3.30
CA VAL A 237 7.74 19.60 3.41
C VAL A 237 6.59 20.60 3.53
N LEU A 238 5.81 20.74 2.46
CA LEU A 238 4.71 21.69 2.32
C LEU A 238 3.41 20.91 2.46
N ASP A 239 2.86 20.88 3.67
CA ASP A 239 1.79 19.98 4.06
C ASP A 239 0.44 20.72 4.12
N ALA A 240 -0.56 20.22 3.40
CA ALA A 240 -1.92 20.76 3.46
C ALA A 240 -2.62 20.54 4.83
N ASN A 241 -2.10 19.60 5.63
CA ASN A 241 -2.65 19.24 6.94
C ASN A 241 -2.08 20.16 8.04
N ASP A 242 -2.75 20.20 9.20
CA ASP A 242 -2.32 21.02 10.35
C ASP A 242 -1.03 20.52 11.00
N ASP A 243 -0.78 19.21 10.92
CA ASP A 243 0.44 18.59 11.42
C ASP A 243 0.77 17.31 10.62
N VAL A 244 1.95 16.76 10.86
CA VAL A 244 2.41 15.46 10.36
C VAL A 244 1.37 14.39 10.67
N THR A 245 0.75 13.82 9.64
CA THR A 245 -0.45 12.96 9.76
C THR A 245 -0.18 11.56 10.34
N SER A 246 1.09 11.20 10.51
CA SER A 246 1.49 9.90 11.09
C SER A 246 2.84 10.02 11.78
N LYS A 247 2.94 9.57 13.03
CA LYS A 247 4.19 9.57 13.84
C LYS A 247 4.83 10.96 13.99
N PRO A 248 4.08 12.05 14.29
CA PRO A 248 4.60 13.41 14.25
C PRO A 248 5.85 13.60 15.10
N ALA A 249 5.83 13.17 16.35
CA ALA A 249 6.97 13.33 17.27
C ALA A 249 8.23 12.61 16.75
N LEU A 250 8.08 11.41 16.15
CA LEU A 250 9.21 10.62 15.65
C LEU A 250 9.85 11.25 14.40
N PHE A 251 9.04 11.74 13.46
CA PHE A 251 9.59 12.40 12.26
C PHE A 251 10.21 13.75 12.60
N LYS A 252 9.53 14.59 13.39
CA LYS A 252 10.09 15.89 13.82
C LYS A 252 11.41 15.72 14.56
N ARG A 253 11.47 14.73 15.47
CA ARG A 253 12.71 14.38 16.15
C ARG A 253 13.80 13.92 15.18
N ALA A 254 13.49 13.04 14.22
CA ALA A 254 14.45 12.59 13.23
C ALA A 254 14.99 13.75 12.39
N TRP A 255 14.15 14.70 11.98
CA TRP A 255 14.61 15.88 11.23
C TRP A 255 15.58 16.75 12.02
N VAL A 256 15.31 16.98 13.30
CA VAL A 256 16.17 17.79 14.17
C VAL A 256 17.48 17.07 14.48
N GLU A 257 17.42 15.77 14.83
CA GLU A 257 18.62 15.04 15.28
C GLU A 257 19.51 14.56 14.12
N LEU A 258 18.92 14.14 12.97
CA LEU A 258 19.68 13.56 11.86
C LEU A 258 20.01 14.56 10.76
N TYR A 259 19.17 15.57 10.57
CA TYR A 259 19.19 16.52 9.45
C TYR A 259 19.04 17.98 9.92
N PRO A 260 19.80 18.42 10.94
CA PRO A 260 19.62 19.74 11.54
C PRO A 260 19.74 20.84 10.48
N GLY A 261 18.70 21.70 10.42
CA GLY A 261 18.64 22.81 9.49
C GLY A 261 18.51 22.43 8.01
N MET A 262 18.40 21.14 7.65
CA MET A 262 18.23 20.68 6.27
C MET A 262 16.78 20.44 5.90
N VAL A 263 15.95 19.92 6.82
CA VAL A 263 14.53 19.67 6.60
C VAL A 263 13.71 20.77 7.28
N GLU A 264 12.83 21.40 6.53
CA GLU A 264 11.87 22.40 7.00
C GLU A 264 10.45 21.91 6.73
N TYR A 265 9.62 21.90 7.76
CA TYR A 265 8.21 21.50 7.70
C TYR A 265 7.31 22.73 7.81
N ARG A 266 6.36 22.87 6.90
CA ARG A 266 5.33 23.91 6.86
C ARG A 266 3.96 23.28 6.74
N SER A 267 3.10 23.47 7.74
CA SER A 267 1.69 23.06 7.72
C SER A 267 0.82 24.08 6.98
N GLY A 268 -0.44 23.71 6.68
CA GLY A 268 -1.42 24.59 6.06
C GLY A 268 -1.08 25.00 4.61
N HIS A 269 -0.23 24.25 3.92
CA HIS A 269 0.22 24.53 2.54
C HIS A 269 -0.54 23.67 1.53
N LYS A 270 -1.81 23.98 1.29
CA LYS A 270 -2.64 23.31 0.29
C LYS A 270 -2.28 23.80 -1.11
N ALA A 271 -1.61 22.95 -1.88
CA ALA A 271 -1.21 23.25 -3.25
C ALA A 271 -2.43 23.35 -4.18
N VAL A 272 -2.51 24.44 -4.96
CA VAL A 272 -3.59 24.69 -5.92
C VAL A 272 -3.09 24.83 -7.36
N ALA A 273 -1.83 25.17 -7.58
CA ALA A 273 -1.25 25.26 -8.91
C ALA A 273 0.26 25.00 -8.92
N VAL A 274 0.76 24.64 -10.10
CA VAL A 274 2.19 24.49 -10.40
C VAL A 274 2.53 25.29 -11.66
N ASP A 275 3.59 26.07 -11.59
CA ASP A 275 4.14 26.82 -12.72
C ASP A 275 5.59 26.43 -12.99
N THR A 276 5.85 25.86 -14.16
CA THR A 276 7.20 25.45 -14.60
C THR A 276 7.75 26.31 -15.73
N THR A 277 7.07 27.39 -16.11
CA THR A 277 7.44 28.22 -17.28
C THR A 277 8.77 28.93 -17.12
N GLY A 278 9.17 29.25 -15.87
CA GLY A 278 10.45 29.89 -15.55
C GLY A 278 11.65 28.94 -15.39
N SER A 279 11.47 27.64 -15.62
CA SER A 279 12.56 26.65 -15.52
C SER A 279 13.32 26.59 -16.83
N ALA A 280 14.59 27.07 -16.81
CA ALA A 280 15.43 27.14 -18.01
C ALA A 280 15.70 25.75 -18.61
N GLY A 281 15.64 25.63 -19.96
CA GLY A 281 16.11 24.46 -20.69
C GLY A 281 15.41 23.13 -20.40
N GLY A 282 14.16 23.13 -19.88
CA GLY A 282 13.45 21.89 -19.53
C GLY A 282 13.90 21.25 -18.20
N ALA A 283 14.60 22.01 -17.36
CA ALA A 283 15.01 21.55 -16.03
C ALA A 283 13.81 21.17 -15.16
N ALA A 284 14.03 20.29 -14.20
CA ALA A 284 13.09 19.97 -13.13
C ALA A 284 12.79 21.22 -12.26
N GLY A 285 11.67 21.17 -11.51
CA GLY A 285 11.32 22.25 -10.60
C GLY A 285 10.40 23.29 -11.18
N GLY A 286 10.23 24.38 -10.44
CA GLY A 286 9.29 25.46 -10.73
C GLY A 286 8.78 26.15 -9.48
N VAL A 287 7.54 26.64 -9.54
CA VAL A 287 6.84 27.29 -8.44
C VAL A 287 5.59 26.47 -8.12
N VAL A 288 5.38 26.17 -6.85
CA VAL A 288 4.09 25.66 -6.35
C VAL A 288 3.35 26.79 -5.67
N ARG A 289 2.06 26.96 -6.01
CA ARG A 289 1.16 27.97 -5.45
C ARG A 289 0.19 27.32 -4.48
N PHE A 290 -0.16 28.04 -3.42
CA PHE A 290 -1.01 27.56 -2.35
C PHE A 290 -2.30 28.39 -2.25
N GLU A 291 -3.32 27.80 -1.62
CA GLU A 291 -4.64 28.44 -1.46
C GLU A 291 -4.54 29.74 -0.66
N VAL A 292 -3.67 29.80 0.35
CA VAL A 292 -3.55 30.94 1.29
C VAL A 292 -2.10 31.38 1.52
N GLN A 293 -1.14 30.44 1.42
CA GLN A 293 0.27 30.70 1.74
C GLN A 293 1.03 31.27 0.54
N ASP A 294 2.18 31.87 0.79
CA ASP A 294 3.06 32.40 -0.25
C ASP A 294 3.57 31.29 -1.19
N ASP A 295 3.76 31.63 -2.45
CA ASP A 295 4.32 30.75 -3.48
C ASP A 295 5.72 30.25 -3.09
N VAL A 296 6.01 28.99 -3.38
CA VAL A 296 7.33 28.39 -3.08
C VAL A 296 8.01 27.94 -4.38
N ARG A 297 9.21 28.43 -4.62
CA ARG A 297 10.08 27.97 -5.71
C ARG A 297 10.99 26.85 -5.22
N ALA A 298 11.18 25.81 -6.04
CA ALA A 298 12.14 24.74 -5.78
C ALA A 298 12.80 24.24 -7.07
N ASP A 299 14.03 23.72 -6.94
CA ASP A 299 14.78 23.15 -8.07
C ASP A 299 14.27 21.77 -8.45
N VAL A 300 13.71 21.04 -7.50
CA VAL A 300 12.99 19.77 -7.74
C VAL A 300 11.67 19.82 -6.99
N LEU A 301 10.57 19.72 -7.72
CA LEU A 301 9.21 19.66 -7.17
C LEU A 301 8.67 18.24 -7.22
N ASN A 302 8.18 17.76 -6.06
CA ASN A 302 7.43 16.53 -5.91
C ASN A 302 6.04 16.88 -5.39
N VAL A 303 5.06 16.98 -6.27
CA VAL A 303 3.69 17.37 -5.88
C VAL A 303 2.79 16.14 -5.89
N LEU A 304 2.17 15.86 -4.75
CA LEU A 304 1.19 14.78 -4.60
C LEU A 304 -0.21 15.40 -4.72
N PRO A 305 -0.96 15.13 -5.80
CA PRO A 305 -2.32 15.62 -5.90
C PRO A 305 -3.25 14.84 -4.96
N PRO A 306 -4.43 15.36 -4.64
CA PRO A 306 -5.48 14.60 -3.97
C PRO A 306 -5.79 13.29 -4.69
N MET A 307 -6.37 12.34 -3.97
CA MET A 307 -6.58 10.98 -4.47
C MET A 307 -8.02 10.52 -4.27
N ARG A 308 -8.47 9.61 -5.14
CA ARG A 308 -9.73 8.86 -5.00
C ARG A 308 -9.53 7.38 -5.35
N ALA A 309 -10.57 6.57 -5.23
CA ALA A 309 -10.57 5.19 -5.74
C ALA A 309 -10.19 5.17 -7.23
N GLY A 310 -9.46 4.12 -7.65
CA GLY A 310 -8.99 4.02 -9.03
C GLY A 310 -10.10 4.17 -10.06
N ALA A 311 -9.80 4.77 -11.22
CA ALA A 311 -10.76 5.23 -12.23
C ALA A 311 -11.83 4.21 -12.61
N ILE A 312 -11.48 2.93 -12.72
CA ILE A 312 -12.45 1.87 -13.05
C ILE A 312 -13.51 1.68 -11.96
N ALA A 313 -13.20 1.89 -10.68
CA ALA A 313 -14.19 1.82 -9.61
C ALA A 313 -15.16 3.00 -9.69
N VAL A 314 -14.68 4.19 -10.03
CA VAL A 314 -15.50 5.39 -10.24
C VAL A 314 -16.40 5.20 -11.47
N ALA A 315 -15.84 4.78 -12.60
CA ALA A 315 -16.57 4.56 -13.85
C ALA A 315 -17.64 3.47 -13.74
N THR A 316 -17.45 2.49 -12.82
CA THR A 316 -18.43 1.44 -12.54
C THR A 316 -19.51 1.87 -11.52
N GLY A 317 -19.44 3.09 -10.95
CA GLY A 317 -20.36 3.58 -9.94
C GLY A 317 -20.17 3.00 -8.54
N LEU A 318 -18.97 2.44 -8.25
CA LEU A 318 -18.68 1.81 -6.95
C LEU A 318 -18.16 2.81 -5.92
N ALA A 319 -17.69 4.00 -6.34
CA ALA A 319 -17.18 5.04 -5.45
C ALA A 319 -18.32 5.85 -4.82
N ASN A 320 -19.15 5.19 -4.01
CA ASN A 320 -20.38 5.71 -3.42
C ASN A 320 -20.19 6.37 -2.03
N ALA A 321 -18.95 6.44 -1.52
CA ALA A 321 -18.59 7.23 -0.34
C ALA A 321 -17.97 8.56 -0.79
N ASN A 322 -18.71 9.67 -0.60
CA ASN A 322 -18.29 11.04 -0.97
C ASN A 322 -17.88 11.17 -2.46
N ALA A 323 -18.45 10.35 -3.35
CA ALA A 323 -18.02 10.21 -4.74
C ALA A 323 -16.51 9.96 -4.93
N ARG A 324 -15.83 9.52 -3.88
CA ARG A 324 -14.36 9.42 -3.80
C ARG A 324 -13.87 8.01 -3.48
N TRP A 325 -14.55 7.29 -2.57
CA TRP A 325 -14.15 5.97 -2.08
C TRP A 325 -15.29 4.96 -2.19
N CYS A 326 -14.97 3.67 -2.16
CA CYS A 326 -15.95 2.59 -2.25
C CYS A 326 -16.40 2.14 -0.86
N HIS A 327 -17.69 2.23 -0.54
CA HIS A 327 -18.27 1.55 0.63
C HIS A 327 -18.35 0.05 0.40
N VAL A 328 -17.97 -0.71 1.42
CA VAL A 328 -18.02 -2.18 1.42
C VAL A 328 -18.62 -2.72 2.72
N ASP A 329 -19.19 -3.92 2.63
CA ASP A 329 -19.42 -4.75 3.80
C ASP A 329 -18.10 -5.33 4.29
N PHE A 330 -17.63 -4.92 5.45
CA PHE A 330 -16.33 -5.29 5.98
C PHE A 330 -16.16 -6.77 6.37
N LEU A 331 -17.25 -7.56 6.45
CA LEU A 331 -17.15 -9.01 6.61
C LEU A 331 -16.75 -9.73 5.32
N SER A 332 -16.97 -9.10 4.17
CA SER A 332 -16.77 -9.72 2.87
C SER A 332 -16.01 -8.84 1.88
N PHE A 333 -15.85 -7.56 2.18
CA PHE A 333 -15.42 -6.52 1.24
C PHE A 333 -16.31 -6.42 -0.01
N GLU A 334 -17.54 -6.97 0.01
CA GLU A 334 -18.51 -6.80 -1.06
C GLU A 334 -18.98 -5.35 -1.11
N SER A 335 -19.01 -4.78 -2.31
CA SER A 335 -19.48 -3.41 -2.55
C SER A 335 -20.94 -3.24 -2.14
N THR A 336 -21.26 -2.16 -1.45
CA THR A 336 -22.67 -1.81 -1.15
C THR A 336 -23.42 -1.28 -2.37
N ALA A 337 -22.72 -0.94 -3.45
CA ALA A 337 -23.32 -0.43 -4.69
C ALA A 337 -23.64 -1.55 -5.72
N ALA A 338 -22.92 -2.69 -5.68
CA ALA A 338 -23.10 -3.75 -6.66
C ALA A 338 -22.81 -5.12 -6.03
N ARG A 339 -23.78 -6.05 -6.12
CA ARG A 339 -23.64 -7.42 -5.63
C ARG A 339 -22.64 -8.21 -6.47
N GLY A 340 -21.91 -9.12 -5.82
CA GLY A 340 -20.93 -9.98 -6.48
C GLY A 340 -19.61 -9.29 -6.80
N ILE A 341 -19.47 -8.00 -6.51
CA ILE A 341 -18.25 -7.22 -6.68
C ILE A 341 -17.64 -6.90 -5.31
N HIS A 342 -16.39 -7.28 -5.09
CA HIS A 342 -15.63 -7.01 -3.87
C HIS A 342 -14.56 -5.97 -4.16
N VAL A 343 -14.42 -4.95 -3.31
CA VAL A 343 -13.39 -3.89 -3.49
C VAL A 343 -12.38 -3.96 -2.37
N LEU A 344 -11.09 -3.90 -2.71
CA LEU A 344 -9.98 -4.09 -1.77
C LEU A 344 -8.98 -2.94 -1.77
N GLY A 345 -8.25 -2.83 -0.66
CA GLY A 345 -7.11 -1.94 -0.52
C GLY A 345 -7.49 -0.46 -0.51
N ASP A 346 -6.66 0.35 -1.14
CA ASP A 346 -6.73 1.81 -1.00
C ASP A 346 -7.99 2.44 -1.62
N ALA A 347 -8.70 1.73 -2.51
CA ALA A 347 -9.95 2.20 -3.10
C ALA A 347 -11.14 2.21 -2.10
N VAL A 348 -11.04 1.46 -1.00
CA VAL A 348 -12.10 1.32 0.00
C VAL A 348 -12.20 2.58 0.86
N GLN A 349 -13.43 2.99 1.23
CA GLN A 349 -13.64 3.91 2.34
C GLN A 349 -13.10 3.25 3.61
N SER A 350 -12.03 3.80 4.16
CA SER A 350 -11.39 3.24 5.35
C SER A 350 -12.31 3.25 6.55
N ALA A 351 -12.26 2.19 7.35
CA ALA A 351 -12.82 2.21 8.70
C ALA A 351 -12.10 3.25 9.59
N PRO A 352 -12.69 3.69 10.70
CA PRO A 352 -12.07 4.65 11.59
C PRO A 352 -10.64 4.26 12.00
N ALA A 353 -9.70 5.19 11.88
CA ALA A 353 -8.27 5.01 12.16
C ALA A 353 -7.54 3.92 11.34
N MET A 354 -8.19 3.35 10.34
CA MET A 354 -7.58 2.37 9.44
C MET A 354 -6.81 3.10 8.32
N PRO A 355 -5.49 2.90 8.19
CA PRO A 355 -4.72 3.56 7.13
C PRO A 355 -4.92 2.90 5.77
N LYS A 356 -4.75 3.66 4.70
CA LYS A 356 -4.59 3.12 3.34
C LYS A 356 -3.14 2.66 3.17
N SER A 357 -2.90 1.34 3.25
CA SER A 357 -1.55 0.77 3.20
C SER A 357 -1.51 -0.57 2.48
N GLY A 358 -0.32 -0.96 1.98
CA GLY A 358 -0.13 -2.27 1.36
C GLY A 358 -0.39 -3.43 2.35
N HIS A 359 -0.09 -3.26 3.64
CA HIS A 359 -0.37 -4.24 4.68
C HIS A 359 -1.89 -4.43 4.87
N MET A 360 -2.64 -3.34 4.97
CA MET A 360 -4.11 -3.42 5.03
C MET A 360 -4.69 -4.04 3.75
N ALA A 361 -4.20 -3.68 2.57
CA ALA A 361 -4.67 -4.27 1.31
C ALA A 361 -4.44 -5.80 1.27
N ASN A 362 -3.30 -6.30 1.76
CA ASN A 362 -3.03 -7.73 1.92
C ASN A 362 -4.00 -8.38 2.92
N GLY A 363 -4.27 -7.73 4.06
CA GLY A 363 -5.26 -8.19 5.05
C GLY A 363 -6.68 -8.23 4.50
N HIS A 364 -7.16 -7.16 3.84
CA HIS A 364 -8.46 -7.10 3.17
C HIS A 364 -8.64 -8.27 2.20
N ALA A 365 -7.59 -8.57 1.43
CA ALA A 365 -7.61 -9.64 0.45
C ALA A 365 -7.84 -11.02 1.06
N LYS A 366 -7.25 -11.31 2.23
CA LYS A 366 -7.43 -12.58 2.94
C LYS A 366 -8.85 -12.74 3.47
N VAL A 367 -9.41 -11.69 4.07
CA VAL A 367 -10.81 -11.67 4.52
C VAL A 367 -11.76 -11.85 3.34
N ALA A 368 -11.57 -11.10 2.25
CA ALA A 368 -12.39 -11.21 1.05
C ALA A 368 -12.29 -12.60 0.38
N ALA A 369 -11.08 -13.17 0.29
CA ALA A 369 -10.90 -14.51 -0.27
C ALA A 369 -11.67 -15.59 0.53
N ALA A 370 -11.59 -15.51 1.87
CA ALA A 370 -12.32 -16.41 2.75
C ALA A 370 -13.84 -16.23 2.60
N ALA A 371 -14.32 -14.98 2.53
CA ALA A 371 -15.73 -14.67 2.37
C ALA A 371 -16.27 -15.09 0.99
N ILE A 372 -15.55 -14.82 -0.10
CA ILE A 372 -15.92 -15.26 -1.45
C ILE A 372 -15.99 -16.77 -1.50
N PHE A 373 -14.98 -17.47 -0.97
CA PHE A 373 -14.98 -18.92 -0.93
C PHE A 373 -16.16 -19.46 -0.10
N ALA A 374 -16.41 -18.93 1.11
CA ALA A 374 -17.54 -19.32 1.94
C ALA A 374 -18.87 -19.13 1.23
N ARG A 375 -19.10 -18.00 0.56
CA ARG A 375 -20.32 -17.76 -0.23
C ARG A 375 -20.48 -18.75 -1.40
N LEU A 376 -19.39 -19.06 -2.11
CA LEU A 376 -19.41 -20.05 -3.19
C LEU A 376 -19.68 -21.48 -2.67
N ALA A 377 -19.21 -21.80 -1.46
CA ALA A 377 -19.39 -23.09 -0.81
C ALA A 377 -20.70 -23.21 -0.01
N GLY A 378 -21.50 -22.14 0.09
CA GLY A 378 -22.72 -22.12 0.92
C GLY A 378 -22.44 -22.10 2.43
N TRP A 379 -21.24 -21.66 2.84
CA TRP A 379 -20.82 -21.57 4.25
C TRP A 379 -21.15 -20.20 4.86
N THR A 380 -21.20 -20.15 6.19
CA THR A 380 -21.30 -18.89 6.93
C THR A 380 -20.00 -18.12 6.86
N LEU A 381 -20.08 -16.78 6.83
CA LEU A 381 -18.91 -15.91 6.89
C LEU A 381 -18.28 -15.94 8.29
N ASP A 382 -16.97 -15.66 8.37
CA ASP A 382 -16.34 -15.33 9.63
C ASP A 382 -16.98 -14.03 10.17
N SER A 383 -17.56 -14.10 11.35
CA SER A 383 -18.25 -12.97 11.99
C SER A 383 -17.32 -12.06 12.77
N GLN A 384 -16.04 -12.42 12.93
CA GLN A 384 -15.07 -11.72 13.77
C GLN A 384 -13.69 -11.61 13.10
N PRO A 385 -13.60 -11.13 11.84
CA PRO A 385 -12.31 -10.95 11.20
C PRO A 385 -11.46 -9.93 11.94
N VAL A 386 -10.14 -10.15 11.92
CA VAL A 386 -9.14 -9.27 12.52
C VAL A 386 -8.14 -8.87 11.44
N LEU A 387 -7.80 -7.59 11.40
CA LEU A 387 -6.80 -7.03 10.52
C LEU A 387 -5.64 -6.44 11.34
N THR A 388 -4.45 -6.56 10.81
CA THR A 388 -3.25 -5.96 11.42
C THR A 388 -2.60 -4.98 10.45
N ASN A 389 -2.01 -3.93 10.98
CA ASN A 389 -1.20 -3.00 10.20
C ASN A 389 0.10 -2.67 10.91
N THR A 390 1.18 -2.57 10.16
CA THR A 390 2.42 -1.95 10.60
C THR A 390 2.96 -1.13 9.44
N CYS A 391 3.17 0.17 9.68
CA CYS A 391 3.79 1.07 8.72
C CYS A 391 5.21 1.38 9.19
N TYR A 392 6.17 0.73 8.57
CA TYR A 392 7.60 1.00 8.75
C TYR A 392 8.00 2.21 7.89
N SER A 393 8.80 3.12 8.44
CA SER A 393 9.31 4.30 7.72
C SER A 393 10.80 4.47 7.99
N PHE A 394 11.59 4.38 6.94
CA PHE A 394 13.04 4.59 7.01
C PHE A 394 13.36 6.08 7.19
N VAL A 395 14.04 6.41 8.26
CA VAL A 395 14.51 7.79 8.50
C VAL A 395 15.93 8.05 7.96
N ASP A 396 16.65 6.97 7.62
CA ASP A 396 17.90 6.98 6.85
C ASP A 396 18.07 5.63 6.11
N ALA A 397 19.29 5.24 5.75
CA ALA A 397 19.58 3.99 5.05
C ALA A 397 19.16 2.73 5.84
N THR A 398 19.19 2.75 7.17
CA THR A 398 19.08 1.57 8.02
C THR A 398 18.07 1.71 9.15
N ARG A 399 17.90 2.91 9.70
CA ARG A 399 17.04 3.14 10.87
C ARG A 399 15.59 3.39 10.45
N VAL A 400 14.68 2.77 11.18
CA VAL A 400 13.24 2.83 10.96
C VAL A 400 12.51 3.33 12.19
N VAL A 401 11.37 3.96 11.97
CA VAL A 401 10.32 4.19 12.96
C VAL A 401 9.04 3.53 12.45
N HIS A 402 8.27 2.89 13.35
CA HIS A 402 7.02 2.24 12.97
C HIS A 402 5.80 2.79 13.73
N VAL A 403 4.63 2.54 13.18
CA VAL A 403 3.34 2.55 13.85
C VAL A 403 2.65 1.22 13.55
N ALA A 404 2.13 0.56 14.59
CA ALA A 404 1.38 -0.68 14.47
C ALA A 404 -0.03 -0.53 15.07
N SER A 405 -1.00 -1.29 14.55
CA SER A 405 -2.37 -1.36 15.06
C SER A 405 -3.01 -2.69 14.69
N VAL A 406 -3.94 -3.14 15.55
CA VAL A 406 -4.85 -4.25 15.29
C VAL A 406 -6.27 -3.69 15.20
N HIS A 407 -7.03 -4.17 14.22
CA HIS A 407 -8.41 -3.78 14.00
C HIS A 407 -9.30 -5.03 14.07
N ALA A 408 -10.26 -5.04 14.97
CA ALA A 408 -11.26 -6.08 15.09
C ALA A 408 -12.61 -5.57 14.55
N TYR A 409 -13.38 -6.48 13.97
CA TYR A 409 -14.73 -6.15 13.49
C TYR A 409 -15.69 -5.93 14.66
N ASP A 410 -16.37 -4.80 14.66
CA ASP A 410 -17.43 -4.43 15.57
C ASP A 410 -18.79 -4.71 14.90
N ALA A 411 -19.53 -5.71 15.40
CA ALA A 411 -20.79 -6.13 14.81
C ALA A 411 -21.93 -5.13 15.03
N ALA A 412 -21.87 -4.32 16.09
CA ALA A 412 -22.88 -3.29 16.35
C ALA A 412 -22.76 -2.13 15.36
N GLU A 413 -21.54 -1.72 15.09
CA GLU A 413 -21.22 -0.61 14.19
C GLU A 413 -21.01 -1.07 12.73
N LYS A 414 -20.92 -2.38 12.49
CA LYS A 414 -20.62 -3.01 11.19
C LYS A 414 -19.35 -2.46 10.54
N THR A 415 -18.34 -2.18 11.34
CA THR A 415 -17.06 -1.62 10.89
C THR A 415 -15.89 -2.22 11.68
N PHE A 416 -14.66 -2.00 11.21
CA PHE A 416 -13.48 -2.30 12.01
C PHE A 416 -13.18 -1.16 12.99
N ARG A 417 -12.78 -1.54 14.21
CA ARG A 417 -12.28 -0.61 15.22
C ARG A 417 -10.90 -1.02 15.69
N THR A 418 -10.07 -0.04 15.97
CA THR A 418 -8.75 -0.31 16.59
C THR A 418 -8.94 -0.91 17.97
N VAL A 419 -8.29 -2.05 18.21
CA VAL A 419 -8.29 -2.71 19.53
C VAL A 419 -7.42 -1.90 20.48
N PRO A 420 -7.95 -1.39 21.59
CA PRO A 420 -7.18 -0.59 22.54
C PRO A 420 -5.94 -1.35 23.07
N GLY A 421 -4.79 -0.67 23.11
CA GLY A 421 -3.53 -1.25 23.58
C GLY A 421 -2.87 -2.27 22.64
N SER A 422 -3.43 -2.51 21.47
CA SER A 422 -2.95 -3.55 20.54
C SER A 422 -1.86 -3.08 19.57
N GLY A 423 -1.48 -1.84 19.64
CA GLY A 423 -0.52 -1.22 18.72
C GLY A 423 0.62 -0.55 19.44
N GLY A 424 1.35 0.26 18.71
CA GLY A 424 2.44 1.03 19.30
C GLY A 424 3.20 1.82 18.28
N LEU A 425 4.06 2.69 18.82
CA LEU A 425 5.05 3.46 18.09
C LEU A 425 6.44 3.01 18.51
N SER A 426 7.41 3.17 17.63
CA SER A 426 8.82 3.08 18.02
C SER A 426 9.14 4.07 19.14
N GLY A 427 9.98 3.68 20.10
CA GLY A 427 10.51 4.61 21.09
C GLY A 427 11.51 5.60 20.50
N ALA A 428 12.26 5.17 19.48
CA ALA A 428 13.23 5.96 18.73
C ALA A 428 13.58 5.25 17.42
N PRO A 429 14.16 5.96 16.42
CA PRO A 429 14.70 5.35 15.23
C PRO A 429 15.79 4.32 15.55
N ASN A 430 15.67 3.10 15.01
CA ASN A 430 16.68 2.05 15.24
C ASN A 430 16.85 1.11 14.04
N ALA A 431 18.04 0.51 13.91
CA ALA A 431 18.40 -0.36 12.79
C ALA A 431 17.71 -1.74 12.87
N ARG A 432 17.39 -2.21 14.07
CA ARG A 432 16.66 -3.48 14.24
C ARG A 432 15.30 -3.46 13.57
N GLU A 433 14.58 -2.36 13.67
CA GLU A 433 13.31 -2.17 12.98
C GLU A 433 13.51 -2.07 11.45
N GLY A 434 14.66 -1.58 11.00
CA GLY A 434 15.03 -1.60 9.58
C GLY A 434 15.16 -3.02 9.02
N GLU A 435 15.83 -3.92 9.75
CA GLU A 435 15.89 -5.35 9.41
C GLU A 435 14.47 -5.95 9.36
N ILE A 436 13.64 -5.67 10.38
CA ILE A 436 12.26 -6.16 10.46
C ILE A 436 11.43 -5.64 9.27
N ALA A 437 11.59 -4.38 8.88
CA ALA A 437 10.89 -3.80 7.73
C ALA A 437 11.22 -4.54 6.41
N TRP A 438 12.49 -4.86 6.18
CA TRP A 438 12.91 -5.67 5.04
C TRP A 438 12.38 -7.11 5.11
N HIS A 439 12.37 -7.73 6.29
CA HIS A 439 11.79 -9.06 6.48
C HIS A 439 10.28 -9.05 6.22
N TRP A 440 9.57 -8.06 6.74
CA TRP A 440 8.15 -7.86 6.46
C TRP A 440 7.87 -7.76 4.95
N ALA A 441 8.63 -6.94 4.25
CA ALA A 441 8.45 -6.76 2.81
C ALA A 441 8.65 -8.09 2.04
N ARG A 442 9.76 -8.79 2.29
CA ARG A 442 10.08 -10.06 1.63
C ARG A 442 9.03 -11.13 1.94
N THR A 443 8.59 -11.23 3.20
CA THR A 443 7.55 -12.16 3.62
C THR A 443 6.22 -11.85 2.98
N THR A 444 5.83 -10.57 2.92
CA THR A 444 4.59 -10.16 2.28
C THR A 444 4.62 -10.41 0.77
N TRP A 445 5.74 -10.14 0.10
CA TRP A 445 5.88 -10.45 -1.33
C TRP A 445 5.83 -11.97 -1.59
N ALA A 446 6.44 -12.78 -0.73
CA ALA A 446 6.33 -14.24 -0.79
C ALA A 446 4.89 -14.72 -0.50
N ASP A 447 4.18 -14.06 0.44
CA ASP A 447 2.79 -14.36 0.78
C ASP A 447 1.81 -14.02 -0.37
N MET A 448 2.09 -13.05 -1.20
CA MET A 448 1.19 -12.64 -2.28
C MET A 448 1.58 -13.18 -3.66
N LEU A 449 2.86 -13.42 -3.93
CA LEU A 449 3.39 -13.74 -5.25
C LEU A 449 4.21 -15.06 -5.30
N GLY A 450 4.57 -15.61 -4.13
CA GLY A 450 5.45 -16.77 -4.00
C GLY A 450 4.78 -18.13 -4.06
#